data_204054f3c8982ae7491cde216d176749
#
_entry.id   204054f3c8982ae7491cde216d176749
#
_cell.length_a   1.000
_cell.length_b   1.000
_cell.length_c   1.000
_cell.angle_alpha   90.00
_cell.angle_beta   90.00
_cell.angle_gamma   90.00
#
_symmetry.space_group_name_H-M   'P 1'
#
loop_
_entity.id
_entity.type
_entity.pdbx_description
1 polymer ?
#
loop_
_entity_poly.entity_id
_entity_poly.type
_entity_poly.pdbx_seq_one_letter_code
_entity_poly.pdbx_strand_id
1 'polypeptide(L)'
;MTWIDKIKEDVSQKYNITPKISENFDVKYKRYHHMAFFRLSDHRRRYTYSPQASGLRNRLCDVLEEKLRDTVRTQWFWDEVRVYFENLDQFLAAIPKNQRKFLTELSIMRPTVIDARKKFTHEHPVHFMVRNKLPFDKYRYRVWVSGSNRVRKRIGVGNLEHLCDLLSAYDGVHIPNKRALTRPNNSSGGYFYSETLDYLPMIYLSDPSYIRKIEYYQTTEEIEKS
;
A
#
# COMPACT_ATOMS: atom_id res chain seq x y z
N MET A 1 -11.58 7.13 -24.61
CA MET A 1 -11.79 5.99 -23.69
C MET A 1 -10.54 5.85 -22.86
N THR A 2 -10.65 5.93 -21.54
CA THR A 2 -9.51 5.76 -20.63
C THR A 2 -9.09 4.29 -20.54
N TRP A 3 -7.87 4.03 -20.03
CA TRP A 3 -7.41 2.66 -19.75
C TRP A 3 -8.37 1.91 -18.79
N ILE A 4 -8.86 2.59 -17.76
CA ILE A 4 -9.85 2.02 -16.82
C ILE A 4 -11.17 1.68 -17.52
N ASP A 5 -11.62 2.50 -18.48
CA ASP A 5 -12.86 2.23 -19.19
C ASP A 5 -12.77 0.98 -20.06
N LYS A 6 -11.61 0.76 -20.71
CA LYS A 6 -11.35 -0.50 -21.44
C LYS A 6 -11.43 -1.71 -20.51
N ILE A 7 -10.82 -1.65 -19.32
CA ILE A 7 -10.87 -2.75 -18.36
C ILE A 7 -12.30 -3.00 -17.86
N LYS A 8 -13.09 -1.94 -17.62
CA LYS A 8 -14.50 -2.10 -17.23
C LYS A 8 -15.29 -2.84 -18.31
N GLU A 9 -15.07 -2.47 -19.56
CA GLU A 9 -15.72 -3.12 -20.71
C GLU A 9 -15.29 -4.58 -20.82
N ASP A 10 -13.99 -4.88 -20.81
CA ASP A 10 -13.44 -6.23 -20.87
C ASP A 10 -13.96 -7.13 -19.74
N VAL A 11 -13.94 -6.62 -18.51
CA VAL A 11 -14.43 -7.36 -17.33
C VAL A 11 -15.92 -7.65 -17.43
N SER A 12 -16.71 -6.65 -17.87
CA SER A 12 -18.15 -6.82 -18.04
C SER A 12 -18.49 -7.83 -19.14
N GLN A 13 -17.86 -7.73 -20.30
CA GLN A 13 -18.10 -8.61 -21.45
C GLN A 13 -17.65 -10.05 -21.17
N LYS A 14 -16.42 -10.23 -20.65
CA LYS A 14 -15.82 -11.56 -20.50
C LYS A 14 -16.33 -12.34 -19.29
N TYR A 15 -16.63 -11.64 -18.18
CA TYR A 15 -16.98 -12.30 -16.92
C TYR A 15 -18.40 -12.05 -16.45
N ASN A 16 -19.17 -11.19 -17.14
CA ASN A 16 -20.54 -10.79 -16.80
C ASN A 16 -20.65 -10.25 -15.36
N ILE A 17 -19.76 -9.33 -15.00
CA ILE A 17 -19.71 -8.63 -13.70
C ILE A 17 -19.45 -7.15 -13.90
N THR A 18 -19.99 -6.33 -13.02
CA THR A 18 -19.82 -4.86 -13.04
C THR A 18 -19.36 -4.32 -11.70
N PRO A 19 -18.18 -4.72 -11.20
CA PRO A 19 -17.63 -4.15 -9.97
C PRO A 19 -17.24 -2.69 -10.17
N LYS A 20 -17.15 -1.94 -9.09
CA LYS A 20 -16.52 -0.63 -9.13
C LYS A 20 -15.04 -0.82 -9.40
N ILE A 21 -14.54 -0.32 -10.53
CA ILE A 21 -13.12 -0.40 -10.89
C ILE A 21 -12.45 0.94 -10.66
N SER A 22 -11.32 0.93 -9.94
CA SER A 22 -10.48 2.10 -9.69
C SER A 22 -9.02 1.79 -9.99
N GLU A 23 -8.27 2.80 -10.40
CA GLU A 23 -6.83 2.69 -10.51
C GLU A 23 -6.19 2.69 -9.12
N ASN A 24 -5.23 1.80 -8.93
CA ASN A 24 -4.49 1.68 -7.68
C ASN A 24 -3.02 2.00 -7.91
N PHE A 25 -2.45 2.80 -7.01
CA PHE A 25 -1.05 3.18 -7.04
C PHE A 25 -0.26 2.58 -5.87
N ASP A 26 -0.96 2.03 -4.88
CA ASP A 26 -0.33 1.46 -3.68
C ASP A 26 -1.03 0.16 -3.29
N VAL A 27 -0.27 -0.92 -3.21
CA VAL A 27 -0.76 -2.21 -2.73
C VAL A 27 -0.07 -2.54 -1.41
N LYS A 28 -0.87 -2.94 -0.43
CA LYS A 28 -0.41 -3.26 0.93
C LYS A 28 0.74 -4.28 0.97
N TYR A 29 0.78 -5.19 0.01
CA TYR A 29 1.80 -6.23 -0.09
C TYR A 29 2.65 -6.03 -1.34
N LYS A 30 3.97 -5.93 -1.19
CA LYS A 30 4.93 -5.63 -2.26
C LYS A 30 4.83 -6.50 -3.50
N ARG A 31 4.45 -7.76 -3.34
CA ARG A 31 4.36 -8.74 -4.42
C ARG A 31 3.15 -8.54 -5.32
N TYR A 32 2.02 -8.15 -4.73
CA TYR A 32 0.74 -8.09 -5.44
C TYR A 32 0.50 -6.69 -6.00
N HIS A 33 -0.09 -6.64 -7.21
CA HIS A 33 -0.32 -5.40 -7.95
C HIS A 33 -1.78 -4.96 -7.94
N HIS A 34 -2.70 -5.91 -7.70
CA HIS A 34 -4.13 -5.67 -7.75
C HIS A 34 -4.80 -6.10 -6.45
N MET A 35 -5.99 -5.58 -6.23
CA MET A 35 -6.80 -5.94 -5.08
C MET A 35 -8.28 -6.04 -5.47
N ALA A 36 -8.96 -7.05 -4.97
CA ALA A 36 -10.39 -7.22 -5.09
C ALA A 36 -11.07 -7.18 -3.74
N PHE A 37 -12.27 -6.63 -3.72
CA PHE A 37 -13.16 -6.60 -2.57
C PHE A 37 -14.40 -7.45 -2.83
N PHE A 38 -14.66 -8.39 -1.94
CA PHE A 38 -15.90 -9.16 -1.91
C PHE A 38 -16.70 -8.77 -0.67
N ARG A 39 -17.97 -8.48 -0.87
CA ARG A 39 -18.94 -8.30 0.20
C ARG A 39 -19.91 -9.47 0.19
N LEU A 40 -19.85 -10.28 1.25
CA LEU A 40 -20.55 -11.56 1.33
C LEU A 40 -21.93 -11.48 1.99
N SER A 41 -22.31 -10.30 2.50
CA SER A 41 -23.64 -10.05 3.05
C SER A 41 -24.20 -8.73 2.55
N ASP A 42 -25.53 -8.67 2.37
CA ASP A 42 -26.26 -7.45 2.01
C ASP A 42 -26.54 -6.56 3.23
N HIS A 43 -26.18 -7.01 4.42
CA HIS A 43 -26.48 -6.26 5.63
C HIS A 43 -25.53 -5.08 5.81
N ARG A 44 -26.05 -3.87 5.73
CA ARG A 44 -25.37 -2.60 6.02
C ARG A 44 -24.87 -2.48 7.48
N ARG A 45 -25.18 -3.44 8.35
CA ARG A 45 -24.71 -3.49 9.73
C ARG A 45 -23.30 -4.12 9.77
N ARG A 46 -22.30 -3.30 9.87
CA ARG A 46 -20.85 -3.60 9.77
C ARG A 46 -20.29 -4.60 10.79
N TYR A 47 -21.11 -5.17 11.70
CA TYR A 47 -20.59 -5.92 12.87
C TYR A 47 -21.40 -7.18 13.23
N THR A 48 -22.23 -7.71 12.33
CA THR A 48 -22.95 -8.94 12.63
C THR A 48 -22.25 -10.14 11.99
N TYR A 49 -21.78 -11.05 12.83
CA TYR A 49 -21.29 -12.35 12.38
C TYR A 49 -22.44 -13.14 11.77
N SER A 50 -22.30 -13.50 10.49
CA SER A 50 -23.24 -14.39 9.81
C SER A 50 -22.56 -15.72 9.53
N PRO A 51 -23.07 -16.85 10.04
CA PRO A 51 -22.55 -18.18 9.71
C PRO A 51 -22.54 -18.46 8.20
N GLN A 52 -23.54 -17.93 7.49
CA GLN A 52 -23.65 -18.08 6.03
C GLN A 52 -22.52 -17.31 5.31
N ALA A 53 -22.24 -16.07 5.73
CA ALA A 53 -21.12 -15.28 5.21
C ALA A 53 -19.77 -15.97 5.47
N SER A 54 -19.61 -16.61 6.64
CA SER A 54 -18.41 -17.39 6.96
C SER A 54 -18.24 -18.60 6.05
N GLY A 55 -19.33 -19.35 5.77
CA GLY A 55 -19.29 -20.47 4.84
C GLY A 55 -18.98 -20.06 3.40
N LEU A 56 -19.52 -18.91 2.94
CA LEU A 56 -19.19 -18.34 1.63
C LEU A 56 -17.74 -17.86 1.56
N ARG A 57 -17.27 -17.20 2.62
CA ARG A 57 -15.88 -16.75 2.74
C ARG A 57 -14.90 -17.92 2.62
N ASN A 58 -15.07 -18.96 3.44
CA ASN A 58 -14.18 -20.09 3.46
C ASN A 58 -14.11 -20.74 2.07
N ARG A 59 -15.26 -21.00 1.43
CA ARG A 59 -15.32 -21.54 0.07
C ARG A 59 -14.64 -20.64 -0.96
N LEU A 60 -14.75 -19.32 -0.86
CA LEU A 60 -14.06 -18.42 -1.77
C LEU A 60 -12.54 -18.47 -1.55
N CYS A 61 -12.08 -18.41 -0.31
CA CYS A 61 -10.66 -18.49 0.02
C CYS A 61 -10.06 -19.82 -0.40
N ASP A 62 -10.70 -20.95 -0.07
CA ASP A 62 -10.25 -22.29 -0.41
C ASP A 62 -10.08 -22.45 -1.93
N VAL A 63 -11.07 -22.02 -2.72
CA VAL A 63 -11.01 -22.11 -4.19
C VAL A 63 -9.93 -21.19 -4.78
N LEU A 64 -9.76 -19.98 -4.25
CA LEU A 64 -8.72 -19.08 -4.73
C LEU A 64 -7.33 -19.57 -4.35
N GLU A 65 -7.14 -20.06 -3.14
CA GLU A 65 -5.88 -20.64 -2.69
C GLU A 65 -5.52 -21.91 -3.43
N GLU A 66 -6.51 -22.80 -3.71
CA GLU A 66 -6.31 -23.99 -4.50
C GLU A 66 -5.89 -23.69 -5.94
N LYS A 67 -6.60 -22.76 -6.62
CA LYS A 67 -6.39 -22.44 -8.04
C LYS A 67 -5.21 -21.53 -8.31
N LEU A 68 -4.93 -20.61 -7.41
CA LEU A 68 -3.96 -19.53 -7.62
C LEU A 68 -2.74 -19.62 -6.69
N ARG A 69 -2.80 -20.48 -5.67
CA ARG A 69 -1.69 -20.75 -4.73
C ARG A 69 -0.94 -19.48 -4.32
N ASP A 70 0.36 -19.43 -4.62
CA ASP A 70 1.24 -18.31 -4.22
C ASP A 70 0.98 -16.99 -4.95
N THR A 71 0.10 -16.96 -5.96
CA THR A 71 -0.20 -15.75 -6.73
C THR A 71 -1.32 -14.90 -6.13
N VAL A 72 -1.92 -15.37 -5.03
CA VAL A 72 -2.93 -14.62 -4.27
C VAL A 72 -2.60 -14.58 -2.79
N ARG A 73 -3.13 -13.56 -2.13
CA ARG A 73 -3.18 -13.47 -0.67
C ARG A 73 -4.55 -12.98 -0.24
N THR A 74 -5.21 -13.72 0.63
CA THR A 74 -6.50 -13.37 1.18
C THR A 74 -6.35 -12.67 2.53
N GLN A 75 -7.22 -11.70 2.79
CA GLN A 75 -7.39 -11.05 4.08
C GLN A 75 -8.88 -10.84 4.30
N TRP A 76 -9.41 -11.22 5.45
CA TRP A 76 -10.83 -11.09 5.71
C TRP A 76 -11.11 -10.27 6.97
N PHE A 77 -12.24 -9.58 6.92
CA PHE A 77 -12.78 -8.81 8.04
C PHE A 77 -14.30 -9.04 8.05
N TRP A 78 -14.83 -9.73 9.03
CA TRP A 78 -16.27 -10.01 9.18
C TRP A 78 -16.89 -10.61 7.91
N ASP A 79 -17.64 -9.82 7.16
CA ASP A 79 -18.33 -10.16 5.92
C ASP A 79 -17.60 -9.69 4.65
N GLU A 80 -16.42 -9.10 4.80
CA GLU A 80 -15.59 -8.63 3.70
C GLU A 80 -14.37 -9.54 3.50
N VAL A 81 -14.06 -9.86 2.24
CA VAL A 81 -12.80 -10.50 1.85
C VAL A 81 -12.06 -9.58 0.91
N ARG A 82 -10.81 -9.31 1.24
CA ARG A 82 -9.85 -8.64 0.37
C ARG A 82 -8.90 -9.66 -0.20
N VAL A 83 -8.79 -9.66 -1.52
CA VAL A 83 -7.90 -10.56 -2.23
C VAL A 83 -6.87 -9.73 -2.97
N TYR A 84 -5.62 -9.94 -2.67
CA TYR A 84 -4.47 -9.34 -3.35
C TYR A 84 -3.97 -10.34 -4.38
N PHE A 85 -3.69 -9.91 -5.61
CA PHE A 85 -3.31 -10.81 -6.70
C PHE A 85 -2.38 -10.12 -7.70
N GLU A 86 -1.69 -10.94 -8.51
CA GLU A 86 -0.71 -10.48 -9.50
C GLU A 86 -1.31 -10.32 -10.89
N ASN A 87 -2.20 -11.23 -11.29
CA ASN A 87 -2.75 -11.28 -12.66
C ASN A 87 -4.27 -11.20 -12.64
N LEU A 88 -4.82 -10.17 -13.31
CA LEU A 88 -6.26 -9.89 -13.33
C LEU A 88 -7.06 -11.01 -14.01
N ASP A 89 -6.63 -11.47 -15.18
CA ASP A 89 -7.36 -12.48 -15.94
C ASP A 89 -7.39 -13.82 -15.23
N GLN A 90 -6.26 -14.26 -14.69
CA GLN A 90 -6.18 -15.50 -13.91
C GLN A 90 -7.07 -15.43 -12.67
N PHE A 91 -7.03 -14.29 -11.96
CA PHE A 91 -7.85 -14.07 -10.79
C PHE A 91 -9.35 -14.13 -11.13
N LEU A 92 -9.80 -13.38 -12.13
CA LEU A 92 -11.22 -13.34 -12.53
C LEU A 92 -11.72 -14.69 -13.05
N ALA A 93 -10.87 -15.44 -13.77
CA ALA A 93 -11.19 -16.78 -14.24
C ALA A 93 -11.32 -17.79 -13.08
N ALA A 94 -10.54 -17.62 -12.01
CA ALA A 94 -10.58 -18.51 -10.84
C ALA A 94 -11.83 -18.32 -9.98
N ILE A 95 -12.48 -17.14 -10.00
CA ILE A 95 -13.67 -16.87 -9.19
C ILE A 95 -14.82 -17.74 -9.66
N PRO A 96 -15.43 -18.56 -8.77
CA PRO A 96 -16.62 -19.34 -9.10
C PRO A 96 -17.78 -18.45 -9.60
N LYS A 97 -18.46 -18.88 -10.65
CA LYS A 97 -19.55 -18.09 -11.28
C LYS A 97 -20.61 -17.60 -10.27
N ASN A 98 -20.99 -18.47 -9.33
CA ASN A 98 -21.98 -18.13 -8.28
C ASN A 98 -21.45 -17.16 -7.21
N GLN A 99 -20.14 -16.94 -7.14
CA GLN A 99 -19.51 -16.01 -6.19
C GLN A 99 -19.13 -14.66 -6.81
N ARG A 100 -19.15 -14.55 -8.14
CA ARG A 100 -18.84 -13.31 -8.86
C ARG A 100 -19.75 -12.14 -8.46
N LYS A 101 -21.00 -12.40 -8.12
CA LYS A 101 -21.95 -11.38 -7.65
C LYS A 101 -21.54 -10.67 -6.36
N PHE A 102 -20.64 -11.26 -5.57
CA PHE A 102 -20.14 -10.67 -4.34
C PHE A 102 -18.91 -9.78 -4.56
N LEU A 103 -18.32 -9.80 -5.75
CA LEU A 103 -17.22 -8.90 -6.11
C LEU A 103 -17.76 -7.49 -6.30
N THR A 104 -17.45 -6.61 -5.35
CA THR A 104 -17.96 -5.22 -5.33
C THR A 104 -16.98 -4.22 -5.89
N GLU A 105 -15.69 -4.42 -5.66
CA GLU A 105 -14.66 -3.48 -6.10
C GLU A 105 -13.42 -4.20 -6.61
N LEU A 106 -12.79 -3.61 -7.63
CA LEU A 106 -11.47 -3.97 -8.15
C LEU A 106 -10.58 -2.73 -8.13
N SER A 107 -9.43 -2.84 -7.48
CA SER A 107 -8.36 -1.84 -7.52
C SER A 107 -7.22 -2.39 -8.36
N ILE A 108 -6.94 -1.78 -9.50
CA ILE A 108 -6.05 -2.30 -10.53
C ILE A 108 -4.88 -1.35 -10.74
N MET A 109 -3.67 -1.88 -10.72
CA MET A 109 -2.46 -1.13 -11.03
C MET A 109 -2.17 -1.18 -12.53
N ARG A 110 -1.83 -0.04 -13.11
CA ARG A 110 -1.47 0.10 -14.53
C ARG A 110 -0.18 -0.68 -14.84
N PRO A 111 -0.05 -1.34 -16.00
CA PRO A 111 1.16 -2.09 -16.35
C PRO A 111 2.45 -1.25 -16.26
N THR A 112 2.45 -0.02 -16.76
CA THR A 112 3.60 0.89 -16.68
C THR A 112 4.03 1.16 -15.23
N VAL A 113 3.08 1.28 -14.31
CA VAL A 113 3.34 1.44 -12.88
C VAL A 113 3.93 0.14 -12.27
N ILE A 114 3.44 -1.02 -12.72
CA ILE A 114 3.98 -2.32 -12.29
C ILE A 114 5.44 -2.46 -12.72
N ASP A 115 5.75 -2.10 -13.95
CA ASP A 115 7.10 -2.22 -14.51
C ASP A 115 8.08 -1.23 -13.85
N ALA A 116 7.68 0.02 -13.68
CA ALA A 116 8.46 1.01 -12.92
C ALA A 116 8.72 0.55 -11.49
N ARG A 117 7.71 -0.03 -10.83
CA ARG A 117 7.85 -0.58 -9.48
C ARG A 117 8.81 -1.75 -9.42
N LYS A 118 8.74 -2.70 -10.36
CA LYS A 118 9.67 -3.86 -10.41
C LYS A 118 11.10 -3.40 -10.57
N LYS A 119 11.36 -2.49 -11.52
CA LYS A 119 12.67 -1.91 -11.75
C LYS A 119 13.20 -1.25 -10.48
N PHE A 120 12.41 -0.35 -9.89
CA PHE A 120 12.83 0.40 -8.70
C PHE A 120 13.08 -0.49 -7.47
N THR A 121 12.19 -1.45 -7.18
CA THR A 121 12.34 -2.33 -6.01
C THR A 121 13.50 -3.30 -6.12
N HIS A 122 14.00 -3.57 -7.33
CA HIS A 122 15.21 -4.36 -7.53
C HIS A 122 16.47 -3.58 -7.19
N GLU A 123 16.47 -2.28 -7.51
CA GLU A 123 17.62 -1.40 -7.32
C GLU A 123 17.71 -0.83 -5.89
N HIS A 124 16.58 -0.66 -5.18
CA HIS A 124 16.51 0.07 -3.92
C HIS A 124 15.64 -0.61 -2.85
N PRO A 125 16.09 -0.68 -1.59
CA PRO A 125 15.33 -1.27 -0.47
C PRO A 125 14.23 -0.36 0.08
N VAL A 126 13.67 0.53 -0.72
CA VAL A 126 12.62 1.48 -0.35
C VAL A 126 11.25 1.08 -0.90
N HIS A 127 10.18 1.66 -0.35
CA HIS A 127 8.82 1.43 -0.83
C HIS A 127 8.50 2.41 -1.97
N PHE A 128 8.28 1.88 -3.15
CA PHE A 128 7.88 2.67 -4.30
C PHE A 128 6.39 3.05 -4.23
N MET A 129 6.12 4.34 -4.40
CA MET A 129 4.80 4.94 -4.32
C MET A 129 4.54 5.83 -5.54
N VAL A 130 3.39 5.66 -6.18
CA VAL A 130 3.00 6.51 -7.30
C VAL A 130 1.92 7.49 -6.86
N ARG A 131 2.04 8.73 -7.27
CA ARG A 131 1.12 9.82 -6.97
C ARG A 131 0.88 10.68 -8.21
N ASN A 132 -0.23 11.39 -8.26
CA ASN A 132 -0.46 12.39 -9.31
C ASN A 132 0.48 13.60 -9.16
N LYS A 133 0.86 13.92 -7.91
CA LYS A 133 1.80 14.99 -7.57
C LYS A 133 2.71 14.54 -6.45
N LEU A 134 3.92 15.07 -6.41
CA LEU A 134 4.82 14.90 -5.28
C LEU A 134 4.23 15.57 -4.01
N PRO A 135 4.52 15.05 -2.81
CA PRO A 135 4.22 15.75 -1.58
C PRO A 135 4.81 17.15 -1.58
N PHE A 136 3.96 18.17 -1.38
CA PHE A 136 4.32 19.60 -1.46
C PHE A 136 4.96 20.01 -2.79
N ASP A 137 4.62 19.31 -3.89
CA ASP A 137 5.15 19.48 -5.25
C ASP A 137 6.69 19.36 -5.37
N LYS A 138 7.37 18.85 -4.35
CA LYS A 138 8.84 18.90 -4.21
C LYS A 138 9.46 17.60 -3.74
N TYR A 139 8.93 16.96 -2.68
CA TYR A 139 9.63 15.93 -1.97
C TYR A 139 9.48 14.54 -2.60
N ARG A 140 10.62 13.89 -2.83
CA ARG A 140 10.71 12.54 -3.40
C ARG A 140 10.58 11.43 -2.37
N TYR A 141 10.91 11.72 -1.12
CA TYR A 141 10.95 10.70 -0.08
C TYR A 141 10.07 11.08 1.09
N ARG A 142 9.45 10.07 1.69
CA ARG A 142 8.87 10.15 3.03
C ARG A 142 9.54 9.11 3.91
N VAL A 143 10.19 9.57 4.95
CA VAL A 143 10.93 8.72 5.89
C VAL A 143 10.12 8.57 7.16
N TRP A 144 9.71 7.34 7.44
CA TRP A 144 8.98 6.97 8.63
C TRP A 144 9.94 6.58 9.73
N VAL A 145 9.76 7.16 10.90
CA VAL A 145 10.56 6.83 12.09
C VAL A 145 9.81 5.91 13.04
N SER A 146 10.57 5.18 13.82
CA SER A 146 10.02 4.21 14.76
C SER A 146 9.20 4.89 15.86
N GLY A 147 7.97 4.39 16.08
CA GLY A 147 7.16 4.70 17.24
C GLY A 147 7.50 3.86 18.48
N SER A 148 8.43 2.92 18.37
CA SER A 148 8.81 2.02 19.44
C SER A 148 9.42 2.78 20.63
N ASN A 149 8.77 2.66 21.81
CA ASN A 149 9.30 3.24 23.06
C ASN A 149 10.72 2.72 23.38
N ARG A 150 11.01 1.47 23.03
CA ARG A 150 12.34 0.88 23.24
C ARG A 150 13.41 1.60 22.44
N VAL A 151 13.16 1.84 21.15
CA VAL A 151 14.10 2.56 20.28
C VAL A 151 14.30 3.99 20.77
N ARG A 152 13.20 4.70 21.03
CA ARG A 152 13.22 6.10 21.43
C ARG A 152 13.89 6.32 22.79
N LYS A 153 13.65 5.43 23.76
CA LYS A 153 14.33 5.45 25.07
C LYS A 153 15.84 5.20 24.94
N ARG A 154 16.24 4.32 24.01
CA ARG A 154 17.65 4.03 23.76
C ARG A 154 18.38 5.25 23.19
N ILE A 155 17.77 5.96 22.23
CA ILE A 155 18.34 7.18 21.65
C ILE A 155 18.33 8.32 22.67
N GLY A 156 17.29 8.44 23.49
CA GLY A 156 17.07 9.53 24.45
C GLY A 156 16.39 10.75 23.81
N VAL A 157 15.59 11.46 24.62
CA VAL A 157 14.77 12.60 24.15
C VAL A 157 15.65 13.73 23.63
N GLY A 158 16.72 14.10 24.36
CA GLY A 158 17.63 15.18 23.94
C GLY A 158 18.33 14.88 22.60
N ASN A 159 18.73 13.64 22.37
CA ASN A 159 19.33 13.22 21.10
C ASN A 159 18.29 13.23 19.96
N LEU A 160 17.02 12.88 20.23
CA LEU A 160 15.95 12.96 19.23
C LEU A 160 15.62 14.41 18.86
N GLU A 161 15.64 15.32 19.84
CA GLU A 161 15.46 16.76 19.59
C GLU A 161 16.62 17.32 18.77
N HIS A 162 17.84 17.02 19.15
CA HIS A 162 19.04 17.41 18.41
C HIS A 162 19.02 16.85 16.97
N LEU A 163 18.65 15.60 16.77
CA LEU A 163 18.49 14.99 15.45
C LEU A 163 17.43 15.72 14.62
N CYS A 164 16.30 16.10 15.22
CA CYS A 164 15.27 16.88 14.53
C CYS A 164 15.75 18.29 14.16
N ASP A 165 16.58 18.91 15.00
CA ASP A 165 17.15 20.22 14.71
C ASP A 165 18.16 20.13 13.56
N LEU A 166 19.02 19.11 13.56
CA LEU A 166 19.92 18.84 12.45
C LEU A 166 19.16 18.59 11.15
N LEU A 167 18.15 17.71 11.18
CA LEU A 167 17.32 17.44 9.98
C LEU A 167 16.59 18.71 9.48
N SER A 168 16.13 19.57 10.39
CA SER A 168 15.46 20.83 10.03
C SER A 168 16.43 21.84 9.40
N ALA A 169 17.72 21.70 9.64
CA ALA A 169 18.77 22.55 9.05
C ALA A 169 19.19 22.09 7.64
N TYR A 170 18.83 20.86 7.23
CA TYR A 170 19.07 20.41 5.87
C TYR A 170 18.11 21.06 4.89
N ASP A 171 18.62 21.70 3.88
CA ASP A 171 17.82 22.15 2.74
C ASP A 171 17.17 20.93 2.04
N GLY A 172 15.92 21.05 1.69
CA GLY A 172 15.17 19.92 1.10
C GLY A 172 14.60 18.91 2.10
N VAL A 173 14.62 19.19 3.41
CA VAL A 173 13.89 18.41 4.42
C VAL A 173 12.71 19.19 4.99
N HIS A 174 11.55 18.54 5.12
CA HIS A 174 10.36 19.10 5.72
C HIS A 174 9.80 18.19 6.82
N ILE A 175 9.70 18.71 8.03
CA ILE A 175 9.17 18.00 9.19
C ILE A 175 7.76 18.55 9.53
N PRO A 176 6.66 17.87 9.14
CA PRO A 176 5.32 18.36 9.38
C PRO A 176 4.96 18.44 10.87
N ASN A 177 5.50 17.53 11.66
CA ASN A 177 5.21 17.45 13.10
C ASN A 177 6.45 17.00 13.89
N LYS A 178 7.21 17.97 14.40
CA LYS A 178 8.41 17.73 15.21
C LYS A 178 8.13 16.89 16.47
N ARG A 179 6.97 17.12 17.13
CA ARG A 179 6.58 16.34 18.31
C ARG A 179 6.37 14.86 18.00
N ALA A 180 5.90 14.51 16.80
CA ALA A 180 5.75 13.11 16.40
C ALA A 180 7.08 12.39 16.27
N LEU A 181 8.16 13.11 15.97
CA LEU A 181 9.51 12.56 15.86
C LEU A 181 10.19 12.41 17.24
N THR A 182 9.97 13.34 18.17
CA THR A 182 10.72 13.41 19.43
C THR A 182 10.05 12.73 20.62
N ARG A 183 8.70 12.71 20.69
CA ARG A 183 7.98 12.17 21.86
C ARG A 183 8.09 10.64 21.97
N PRO A 184 8.46 10.10 23.14
CA PRO A 184 8.67 8.67 23.33
C PRO A 184 7.35 7.84 23.32
N ASN A 185 6.21 8.47 23.55
CA ASN A 185 4.91 7.78 23.69
C ASN A 185 4.04 7.78 22.43
N ASN A 186 4.60 8.11 21.28
CA ASN A 186 3.85 8.07 20.03
C ASN A 186 3.99 6.69 19.36
N SER A 187 3.08 5.76 19.68
CA SER A 187 3.08 4.39 19.15
C SER A 187 3.00 4.30 17.61
N SER A 188 2.44 5.31 16.96
CA SER A 188 2.35 5.38 15.49
C SER A 188 3.66 5.83 14.84
N GLY A 189 4.62 6.37 15.61
CA GLY A 189 5.82 6.99 15.07
C GLY A 189 5.54 8.35 14.45
N GLY A 190 6.52 8.89 13.74
CA GLY A 190 6.43 10.12 12.97
C GLY A 190 6.99 9.91 11.57
N TYR A 191 6.97 10.96 10.77
CA TYR A 191 7.62 10.98 9.47
C TYR A 191 8.07 12.38 9.10
N PHE A 192 8.96 12.45 8.16
CA PHE A 192 9.35 13.69 7.50
C PHE A 192 9.51 13.45 6.00
N TYR A 193 9.52 14.51 5.24
CA TYR A 193 9.73 14.48 3.79
C TYR A 193 11.12 14.97 3.45
N SER A 194 11.66 14.48 2.31
CA SER A 194 12.95 14.89 1.82
C SER A 194 13.06 14.80 0.31
N GLU A 195 13.90 15.62 -0.27
CA GLU A 195 14.27 15.56 -1.69
C GLU A 195 15.31 14.50 -1.96
N THR A 196 16.29 14.34 -1.05
CA THR A 196 17.38 13.37 -1.14
C THR A 196 17.45 12.50 0.11
N LEU A 197 18.37 11.54 0.14
CA LEU A 197 18.64 10.67 1.29
C LEU A 197 20.05 10.86 1.87
N ASP A 198 20.74 11.94 1.54
CA ASP A 198 22.15 12.17 1.89
C ASP A 198 22.40 12.27 3.41
N TYR A 199 21.37 12.60 4.18
CA TYR A 199 21.39 12.65 5.64
C TYR A 199 21.23 11.27 6.33
N LEU A 200 20.86 10.21 5.59
CA LEU A 200 20.62 8.89 6.20
C LEU A 200 21.81 8.34 6.98
N PRO A 201 23.07 8.48 6.54
CA PRO A 201 24.22 8.02 7.31
C PRO A 201 24.26 8.62 8.71
N MET A 202 23.94 9.90 8.87
CA MET A 202 23.88 10.58 10.17
C MET A 202 22.81 9.93 11.10
N ILE A 203 21.64 9.60 10.56
CA ILE A 203 20.58 8.93 11.35
C ILE A 203 21.01 7.51 11.72
N TYR A 204 21.61 6.76 10.79
CA TYR A 204 22.06 5.40 11.05
C TYR A 204 23.21 5.33 12.07
N LEU A 205 24.04 6.34 12.15
CA LEU A 205 25.08 6.47 13.19
C LEU A 205 24.45 6.65 14.58
N SER A 206 23.30 7.31 14.67
CA SER A 206 22.58 7.48 15.93
C SER A 206 21.87 6.18 16.36
N ASP A 207 21.06 5.60 15.51
CA ASP A 207 20.43 4.27 15.68
C ASP A 207 19.81 3.80 14.37
N PRO A 208 20.30 2.72 13.75
CA PRO A 208 19.75 2.19 12.50
C PRO A 208 18.27 1.78 12.61
N SER A 209 17.81 1.39 13.80
CA SER A 209 16.41 0.98 14.02
C SER A 209 15.44 2.16 14.18
N TYR A 210 15.93 3.39 14.18
CA TYR A 210 15.08 4.57 14.22
C TYR A 210 14.28 4.74 12.93
N ILE A 211 14.86 4.44 11.78
CA ILE A 211 14.13 4.43 10.51
C ILE A 211 13.34 3.13 10.39
N ARG A 212 12.03 3.28 10.27
CA ARG A 212 11.11 2.16 10.10
C ARG A 212 10.87 1.81 8.64
N LYS A 213 10.74 2.84 7.77
CA LYS A 213 10.33 2.70 6.39
C LYS A 213 10.74 3.95 5.61
N ILE A 214 11.18 3.76 4.39
CA ILE A 214 11.38 4.85 3.43
C ILE A 214 10.44 4.62 2.27
N GLU A 215 9.71 5.65 1.86
CA GLU A 215 8.86 5.67 0.69
C GLU A 215 9.47 6.63 -0.34
N TYR A 216 9.59 6.16 -1.57
CA TYR A 216 9.99 6.98 -2.71
C TYR A 216 8.78 7.28 -3.57
N TYR A 217 8.58 8.54 -3.93
CA TYR A 217 7.48 9.01 -4.74
C TYR A 217 7.93 9.30 -6.16
N GLN A 218 7.15 8.79 -7.11
CA GLN A 218 7.22 9.15 -8.52
C GLN A 218 5.83 9.58 -8.99
N THR A 219 5.75 10.55 -9.89
CA THR A 219 4.45 10.98 -10.41
C THR A 219 4.01 10.08 -11.58
N THR A 220 2.69 10.03 -11.80
CA THR A 220 2.13 9.31 -12.96
C THR A 220 2.68 9.85 -14.27
N GLU A 221 2.87 11.16 -14.36
CA GLU A 221 3.43 11.84 -15.54
C GLU A 221 4.88 11.41 -15.84
N GLU A 222 5.71 11.26 -14.80
CA GLU A 222 7.10 10.79 -14.96
C GLU A 222 7.16 9.34 -15.43
N ILE A 223 6.25 8.48 -14.93
CA ILE A 223 6.18 7.08 -15.35
C ILE A 223 5.72 6.96 -16.81
N GLU A 224 4.81 7.83 -17.25
CA GLU A 224 4.33 7.82 -18.62
C GLU A 224 5.35 8.34 -19.64
N LYS A 225 6.33 9.13 -19.18
CA LYS A 225 7.43 9.66 -20.01
C LYS A 225 8.67 8.76 -20.04
N SER A 226 8.78 7.79 -19.13
CA SER A 226 9.92 6.86 -19.02
C SER A 226 9.72 5.60 -19.85
#